data_7b356cd8be182a40be66f40fd7b56465
#
_entry.id   7b356cd8be182a40be66f40fd7b56465
#
_cell.length_a   1.000
_cell.length_b   1.000
_cell.length_c   1.000
_cell.angle_alpha   90.00
_cell.angle_beta   90.00
_cell.angle_gamma   90.00
#
_symmetry.space_group_name_H-M   'P 1'
#
loop_
_entity.id
_entity.type
_entity.pdbx_description
1 polymer ?
#
loop_
_entity_poly.entity_id
_entity_poly.type
_entity_poly.pdbx_seq_one_letter_code
_entity_poly.pdbx_strand_id
1 'polypeptide(L)'
;DYYGKDSFRVLGDWLRAHEGKTGEYCLVGFELENTLSESGGVSRGICTADAEGTLTTVVEHHKIAREEDGKIYGENSVTGEKVELEGKALCSMNMWGFTPDYFEKSAAIFESFLEKNIDELKAEFYIPYAIDCMIKDGSGKTGLLSTPSRWFGVTFKEDRPGVVAKFQEFADQGI
;
A
#
# COMPACT_ATOMS: atom_id res chain seq x y z
N ASP A 1 0.65 6.42 -11.74
CA ASP A 1 -0.32 6.33 -10.64
C ASP A 1 -0.60 7.70 -10.05
N TYR A 2 -1.86 7.95 -9.74
CA TYR A 2 -2.32 9.14 -9.05
C TYR A 2 -2.72 8.79 -7.62
N TYR A 3 -2.14 9.49 -6.65
CA TYR A 3 -2.35 9.21 -5.23
C TYR A 3 -3.21 10.28 -4.52
N GLY A 4 -3.53 11.38 -5.20
CA GLY A 4 -4.27 12.49 -4.62
C GLY A 4 -3.41 13.40 -3.73
N LYS A 5 -3.80 14.67 -3.64
CA LYS A 5 -3.05 15.71 -2.90
C LYS A 5 -3.00 15.43 -1.39
N ASP A 6 -4.11 14.92 -0.82
CA ASP A 6 -4.20 14.69 0.63
C ASP A 6 -3.21 13.62 1.12
N SER A 7 -3.01 12.55 0.34
CA SER A 7 -2.05 11.50 0.70
C SER A 7 -0.62 12.04 0.85
N PHE A 8 -0.18 12.94 -0.04
CA PHE A 8 1.12 13.60 0.06
C PHE A 8 1.20 14.55 1.25
N ARG A 9 0.09 15.25 1.58
CA ARG A 9 0.02 16.10 2.75
C ARG A 9 0.18 15.28 4.03
N VAL A 10 -0.61 14.22 4.18
CA VAL A 10 -0.56 13.31 5.34
C VAL A 10 0.83 12.72 5.52
N LEU A 11 1.43 12.22 4.42
CA LEU A 11 2.78 11.68 4.43
C LEU A 11 3.83 12.73 4.81
N GLY A 12 3.75 13.91 4.20
CA GLY A 12 4.68 15.02 4.47
C GLY A 12 4.58 15.56 5.89
N ASP A 13 3.36 15.63 6.46
CA ASP A 13 3.15 16.03 7.85
C ASP A 13 3.77 15.02 8.81
N TRP A 14 3.57 13.72 8.54
CA TRP A 14 4.16 12.66 9.33
C TRP A 14 5.70 12.69 9.28
N LEU A 15 6.30 12.82 8.09
CA LEU A 15 7.76 12.88 7.92
C LEU A 15 8.37 14.08 8.66
N ARG A 16 7.73 15.25 8.61
CA ARG A 16 8.18 16.43 9.36
C ARG A 16 8.13 16.21 10.88
N ALA A 17 7.07 15.57 11.36
CA ALA A 17 6.92 15.25 12.78
C ALA A 17 7.94 14.21 13.29
N HIS A 18 8.54 13.44 12.37
CA HIS A 18 9.51 12.37 12.69
C HIS A 18 10.93 12.71 12.20
N GLU A 19 11.19 13.98 11.85
CA GLU A 19 12.52 14.42 11.47
C GLU A 19 13.54 14.14 12.59
N GLY A 20 14.70 13.58 12.22
CA GLY A 20 15.76 13.18 13.18
C GLY A 20 15.48 11.92 13.99
N LYS A 21 14.34 11.27 13.78
CA LYS A 21 14.05 9.94 14.36
C LYS A 21 14.71 8.82 13.57
N THR A 22 14.79 7.64 14.18
CA THR A 22 15.28 6.40 13.56
C THR A 22 14.33 5.25 13.86
N GLY A 23 14.19 4.30 12.94
CA GLY A 23 13.28 3.16 13.10
C GLY A 23 11.80 3.53 13.07
N GLU A 24 11.48 4.74 12.62
CA GLU A 24 10.11 5.22 12.51
C GLU A 24 9.73 5.28 11.02
N TYR A 25 8.72 4.52 10.65
CA TYR A 25 8.22 4.42 9.28
C TYR A 25 6.72 4.62 9.25
N CYS A 26 6.16 4.88 8.08
CA CYS A 26 4.71 4.90 7.92
C CYS A 26 4.27 4.36 6.56
N LEU A 27 3.04 3.88 6.52
CA LEU A 27 2.32 3.51 5.33
C LEU A 27 1.06 4.38 5.23
N VAL A 28 0.85 5.02 4.08
CA VAL A 28 -0.42 5.69 3.80
C VAL A 28 -1.40 4.64 3.27
N GLY A 29 -2.39 4.29 4.09
CA GLY A 29 -3.49 3.41 3.74
C GLY A 29 -4.59 4.18 3.01
N PHE A 30 -5.10 3.58 1.94
CA PHE A 30 -6.24 4.07 1.17
C PHE A 30 -7.47 3.26 1.51
N GLU A 31 -8.64 3.91 1.59
CA GLU A 31 -9.90 3.17 1.71
C GLU A 31 -10.08 2.24 0.51
N LEU A 32 -10.32 0.96 0.75
CA LEU A 32 -10.38 -0.07 -0.27
C LEU A 32 -11.33 0.28 -1.42
N GLU A 33 -12.52 0.81 -1.09
CA GLU A 33 -13.52 1.21 -2.09
C GLU A 33 -13.03 2.31 -3.04
N ASN A 34 -12.04 3.12 -2.63
CA ASN A 34 -11.42 4.17 -3.42
C ASN A 34 -10.28 3.68 -4.33
N THR A 35 -10.01 2.37 -4.33
CA THR A 35 -8.92 1.73 -5.10
C THR A 35 -9.39 0.62 -6.03
N LEU A 36 -10.69 0.39 -6.11
CA LEU A 36 -11.28 -0.64 -6.99
C LEU A 36 -11.20 -0.21 -8.47
N SER A 37 -11.20 -1.20 -9.35
CA SER A 37 -11.27 -1.01 -10.80
C SER A 37 -12.66 -1.38 -11.30
N GLU A 38 -13.16 -0.62 -12.27
CA GLU A 38 -14.38 -0.96 -13.01
C GLU A 38 -14.11 -2.03 -14.08
N SER A 39 -12.83 -2.25 -14.43
CA SER A 39 -12.40 -3.17 -15.50
C SER A 39 -12.17 -4.61 -15.02
N GLY A 40 -12.26 -4.88 -13.71
CA GLY A 40 -12.06 -6.23 -13.17
C GLY A 40 -11.51 -6.27 -11.74
N GLY A 41 -11.28 -7.48 -11.25
CA GLY A 41 -10.73 -7.70 -9.91
C GLY A 41 -9.30 -7.20 -9.78
N VAL A 42 -9.01 -6.57 -8.64
CA VAL A 42 -7.68 -6.03 -8.30
C VAL A 42 -7.04 -6.84 -7.17
N SER A 43 -5.73 -6.67 -6.97
CA SER A 43 -5.02 -7.20 -5.81
C SER A 43 -4.59 -6.06 -4.89
N ARG A 44 -4.80 -6.22 -3.57
CA ARG A 44 -4.44 -5.23 -2.55
C ARG A 44 -3.98 -5.88 -1.26
N GLY A 45 -2.97 -5.30 -0.66
CA GLY A 45 -2.57 -5.62 0.71
C GLY A 45 -3.49 -4.95 1.72
N ILE A 46 -4.38 -5.69 2.37
CA ILE A 46 -5.26 -5.18 3.41
C ILE A 46 -4.45 -5.00 4.69
N CYS A 47 -4.52 -3.81 5.26
CA CYS A 47 -3.73 -3.39 6.41
C CYS A 47 -4.53 -3.54 7.70
N THR A 48 -3.86 -4.01 8.75
CA THR A 48 -4.39 -4.01 10.13
C THR A 48 -3.45 -3.21 11.02
N ALA A 49 -3.99 -2.47 11.96
CA ALA A 49 -3.22 -1.72 12.95
C ALA A 49 -3.71 -2.03 14.38
N ASP A 50 -2.85 -1.81 15.35
CA ASP A 50 -3.21 -1.84 16.77
C ASP A 50 -3.98 -0.58 17.19
N ALA A 51 -4.32 -0.50 18.49
CA ALA A 51 -5.08 0.63 19.05
C ALA A 51 -4.29 1.96 19.00
N GLU A 52 -2.97 1.90 18.92
CA GLU A 52 -2.07 3.04 18.79
C GLU A 52 -1.87 3.48 17.34
N GLY A 53 -2.46 2.77 16.36
CA GLY A 53 -2.31 3.05 14.94
C GLY A 53 -1.01 2.50 14.34
N THR A 54 -0.34 1.57 15.02
CA THR A 54 0.84 0.89 14.48
C THR A 54 0.41 -0.25 13.57
N LEU A 55 0.96 -0.29 12.37
CA LEU A 55 0.74 -1.36 11.41
C LEU A 55 1.19 -2.71 12.01
N THR A 56 0.29 -3.67 12.06
CA THR A 56 0.55 -5.02 12.57
C THR A 56 0.68 -6.04 11.46
N THR A 57 -0.17 -5.95 10.45
CA THR A 57 -0.13 -6.88 9.30
C THR A 57 -0.54 -6.18 8.00
N VAL A 58 -0.01 -6.72 6.90
CA VAL A 58 -0.50 -6.45 5.54
C VAL A 58 -0.75 -7.82 4.89
N VAL A 59 -2.01 -8.12 4.63
CA VAL A 59 -2.41 -9.40 4.01
C VAL A 59 -2.89 -9.14 2.60
N GLU A 60 -2.19 -9.74 1.64
CA GLU A 60 -2.57 -9.64 0.22
C GLU A 60 -3.87 -10.39 -0.04
N HIS A 61 -4.77 -9.72 -0.76
CA HIS A 61 -6.01 -10.30 -1.26
C HIS A 61 -6.05 -10.12 -2.78
N HIS A 62 -6.49 -11.15 -3.47
CA HIS A 62 -6.59 -11.16 -4.94
C HIS A 62 -8.04 -11.11 -5.40
N LYS A 63 -8.25 -10.78 -6.68
CA LYS A 63 -9.57 -10.73 -7.31
C LYS A 63 -10.59 -9.89 -6.54
N ILE A 64 -10.13 -8.81 -5.91
CA ILE A 64 -11.01 -7.94 -5.14
C ILE A 64 -11.91 -7.19 -6.12
N ALA A 65 -13.21 -7.35 -5.94
CA ALA A 65 -14.22 -6.69 -6.75
C ALA A 65 -15.50 -6.46 -5.95
N ARG A 66 -16.30 -5.47 -6.39
CA ARG A 66 -17.66 -5.30 -5.91
C ARG A 66 -18.57 -6.26 -6.69
N GLU A 67 -19.37 -7.04 -5.98
CA GLU A 67 -20.30 -8.00 -6.56
C GLU A 67 -21.72 -7.43 -6.71
N GLU A 68 -22.64 -8.22 -7.28
CA GLU A 68 -24.02 -7.80 -7.57
C GLU A 68 -24.82 -7.43 -6.33
N ASP A 69 -24.47 -7.99 -5.17
CA ASP A 69 -25.05 -7.65 -3.87
C ASP A 69 -24.57 -6.31 -3.30
N GLY A 70 -23.66 -5.63 -4.00
CA GLY A 70 -23.05 -4.36 -3.62
C GLY A 70 -21.89 -4.47 -2.64
N LYS A 71 -21.54 -5.66 -2.17
CA LYS A 71 -20.43 -5.91 -1.26
C LYS A 71 -19.11 -6.15 -2.00
N ILE A 72 -18.01 -5.98 -1.28
CA ILE A 72 -16.67 -6.18 -1.81
C ILE A 72 -16.15 -7.53 -1.30
N TYR A 73 -15.67 -8.35 -2.22
CA TYR A 73 -15.06 -9.64 -1.90
C TYR A 73 -13.64 -9.72 -2.45
N GLY A 74 -12.80 -10.53 -1.81
CA GLY A 74 -11.46 -10.84 -2.25
C GLY A 74 -11.03 -12.23 -1.80
N GLU A 75 -10.05 -12.82 -2.49
CA GLU A 75 -9.42 -14.09 -2.10
C GLU A 75 -8.21 -13.78 -1.20
N ASN A 76 -8.25 -14.22 0.05
CA ASN A 76 -7.14 -14.08 0.99
C ASN A 76 -5.96 -14.97 0.52
N SER A 77 -4.78 -14.40 0.30
CA SER A 77 -3.62 -15.12 -0.23
C SER A 77 -3.04 -16.16 0.73
N VAL A 78 -3.32 -16.04 2.04
CA VAL A 78 -2.81 -16.95 3.07
C VAL A 78 -3.72 -18.18 3.22
N THR A 79 -5.05 -17.96 3.27
CA THR A 79 -6.02 -19.05 3.47
C THR A 79 -6.60 -19.60 2.18
N GLY A 80 -6.52 -18.85 1.08
CA GLY A 80 -7.17 -19.19 -0.20
C GLY A 80 -8.69 -18.97 -0.18
N GLU A 81 -9.25 -18.48 0.91
CA GLU A 81 -10.70 -18.31 1.07
C GLU A 81 -11.18 -16.99 0.48
N LYS A 82 -12.38 -17.02 -0.11
CA LYS A 82 -13.10 -15.81 -0.48
C LYS A 82 -13.73 -15.21 0.77
N VAL A 83 -13.41 -13.96 1.05
CA VAL A 83 -13.89 -13.22 2.23
C VAL A 83 -14.55 -11.91 1.82
N GLU A 84 -15.55 -11.48 2.59
CA GLU A 84 -16.11 -10.13 2.48
C GLU A 84 -15.12 -9.12 3.08
N LEU A 85 -14.91 -8.01 2.38
CA LEU A 85 -14.01 -6.92 2.78
C LEU A 85 -14.81 -5.63 2.98
N GLU A 86 -14.54 -4.92 4.04
CA GLU A 86 -15.16 -3.63 4.29
C GLU A 86 -14.62 -2.56 3.34
N GLY A 87 -15.51 -1.77 2.73
CA GLY A 87 -15.10 -0.69 1.81
C GLY A 87 -14.16 0.34 2.44
N LYS A 88 -14.30 0.55 3.76
CA LYS A 88 -13.46 1.45 4.56
C LYS A 88 -12.19 0.79 5.11
N ALA A 89 -11.99 -0.50 4.90
CA ALA A 89 -10.72 -1.14 5.25
C ALA A 89 -9.57 -0.43 4.54
N LEU A 90 -8.47 -0.21 5.26
CA LEU A 90 -7.29 0.42 4.68
C LEU A 90 -6.47 -0.61 3.90
N CYS A 91 -6.05 -0.24 2.71
CA CYS A 91 -5.17 -1.06 1.90
C CYS A 91 -3.92 -0.31 1.47
N SER A 92 -2.84 -1.05 1.27
CA SER A 92 -1.57 -0.54 0.76
C SER A 92 -1.66 -0.26 -0.74
N MET A 93 -1.26 0.95 -1.13
CA MET A 93 -0.96 1.33 -2.50
C MET A 93 0.52 1.65 -2.67
N ASN A 94 1.37 1.05 -1.83
CA ASN A 94 2.83 1.25 -1.81
C ASN A 94 3.29 2.71 -1.59
N MET A 95 2.54 3.47 -0.81
CA MET A 95 2.93 4.84 -0.45
C MET A 95 3.50 4.85 0.97
N TRP A 96 4.82 4.84 1.06
CA TRP A 96 5.58 4.70 2.31
C TRP A 96 6.33 5.97 2.66
N GLY A 97 6.54 6.20 3.96
CA GLY A 97 7.45 7.19 4.51
C GLY A 97 8.50 6.52 5.40
N PHE A 98 9.76 6.91 5.20
CA PHE A 98 10.89 6.31 5.91
C PHE A 98 11.75 7.38 6.56
N THR A 99 12.26 7.09 7.76
CA THR A 99 13.43 7.78 8.29
C THR A 99 14.70 7.26 7.59
N PRO A 100 15.79 8.06 7.48
CA PRO A 100 16.94 7.73 6.64
C PRO A 100 17.63 6.38 6.93
N ASP A 101 17.53 5.90 8.17
CA ASP A 101 18.09 4.61 8.60
C ASP A 101 17.47 3.39 7.90
N TYR A 102 16.29 3.56 7.27
CA TYR A 102 15.67 2.51 6.45
C TYR A 102 16.62 1.97 5.38
N PHE A 103 17.38 2.85 4.71
CA PHE A 103 18.24 2.44 3.60
C PHE A 103 19.40 1.55 4.06
N GLU A 104 20.00 1.85 5.21
CA GLU A 104 21.06 1.02 5.78
C GLU A 104 20.51 -0.35 6.24
N LYS A 105 19.39 -0.35 6.95
CA LYS A 105 18.75 -1.57 7.41
C LYS A 105 18.24 -2.45 6.27
N SER A 106 17.59 -1.85 5.28
CA SER A 106 17.09 -2.59 4.11
C SER A 106 18.22 -3.16 3.26
N ALA A 107 19.39 -2.52 3.19
CA ALA A 107 20.56 -3.05 2.49
C ALA A 107 21.02 -4.38 3.13
N ALA A 108 21.13 -4.46 4.45
CA ALA A 108 21.51 -5.68 5.16
C ALA A 108 20.48 -6.82 4.96
N ILE A 109 19.18 -6.48 4.96
CA ILE A 109 18.11 -7.44 4.67
C ILE A 109 18.19 -7.91 3.21
N PHE A 110 18.50 -7.00 2.29
CA PHE A 110 18.65 -7.32 0.87
C PHE A 110 19.84 -8.27 0.59
N GLU A 111 20.97 -8.07 1.27
CA GLU A 111 22.11 -9.01 1.18
C GLU A 111 21.69 -10.42 1.60
N SER A 112 21.00 -10.55 2.74
CA SER A 112 20.48 -11.83 3.21
C SER A 112 19.39 -12.43 2.30
N PHE A 113 18.60 -11.58 1.64
CA PHE A 113 17.65 -12.02 0.62
C PHE A 113 18.35 -12.58 -0.62
N LEU A 114 19.39 -11.90 -1.10
CA LEU A 114 20.15 -12.35 -2.26
C LEU A 114 20.83 -13.71 -2.01
N GLU A 115 21.46 -13.91 -0.85
CA GLU A 115 22.08 -15.19 -0.49
C GLU A 115 21.13 -16.40 -0.63
N LYS A 116 19.83 -16.17 -0.36
CA LYS A 116 18.81 -17.21 -0.39
C LYS A 116 18.13 -17.37 -1.75
N ASN A 117 18.11 -16.34 -2.55
CA ASN A 117 17.26 -16.26 -3.75
C ASN A 117 18.02 -15.94 -5.04
N ILE A 118 19.37 -15.94 -5.04
CA ILE A 118 20.18 -15.52 -6.19
C ILE A 118 19.90 -16.37 -7.45
N ASP A 119 19.53 -17.63 -7.29
CA ASP A 119 19.21 -18.56 -8.38
C ASP A 119 17.74 -18.54 -8.80
N GLU A 120 16.90 -17.79 -8.10
CA GLU A 120 15.45 -17.71 -8.36
C GLU A 120 15.11 -16.54 -9.27
N LEU A 121 14.95 -16.80 -10.58
CA LEU A 121 14.72 -15.79 -11.62
C LEU A 121 13.52 -14.86 -11.39
N LYS A 122 12.56 -15.28 -10.58
CA LYS A 122 11.32 -14.52 -10.27
C LYS A 122 11.28 -13.99 -8.86
N ALA A 123 12.37 -14.12 -8.10
CA ALA A 123 12.42 -13.56 -6.77
C ALA A 123 12.46 -12.02 -6.84
N GLU A 124 11.61 -11.39 -6.03
CA GLU A 124 11.52 -9.94 -5.94
C GLU A 124 11.66 -9.49 -4.49
N PHE A 125 12.50 -8.49 -4.25
CA PHE A 125 12.69 -7.88 -2.95
C PHE A 125 11.69 -6.72 -2.78
N TYR A 126 10.60 -6.98 -2.07
CA TYR A 126 9.53 -6.01 -1.87
C TYR A 126 9.76 -5.13 -0.63
N ILE A 127 9.34 -3.87 -0.71
CA ILE A 127 9.33 -2.95 0.45
C ILE A 127 8.59 -3.57 1.65
N PRO A 128 7.38 -4.13 1.50
CA PRO A 128 6.68 -4.78 2.62
C PRO A 128 7.47 -5.90 3.29
N TYR A 129 8.27 -6.67 2.54
CA TYR A 129 9.13 -7.72 3.10
C TYR A 129 10.22 -7.12 4.01
N ALA A 130 10.90 -6.06 3.56
CA ALA A 130 11.91 -5.38 4.37
C ALA A 130 11.31 -4.81 5.66
N ILE A 131 10.15 -4.17 5.56
CA ILE A 131 9.42 -3.63 6.71
C ILE A 131 8.99 -4.73 7.69
N ASP A 132 8.47 -5.85 7.19
CA ASP A 132 8.07 -7.00 8.02
C ASP A 132 9.27 -7.57 8.80
N CYS A 133 10.45 -7.65 8.17
CA CYS A 133 11.67 -8.04 8.87
C CYS A 133 12.01 -7.07 10.00
N MET A 134 11.95 -5.75 9.75
CA MET A 134 12.27 -4.72 10.75
C MET A 134 11.26 -4.66 11.90
N ILE A 135 9.98 -4.94 11.62
CA ILE A 135 8.95 -5.06 12.68
C ILE A 135 9.22 -6.29 13.54
N LYS A 136 9.53 -7.43 12.93
CA LYS A 136 9.76 -8.70 13.65
C LYS A 136 11.00 -8.70 14.53
N ASP A 137 12.07 -8.04 14.08
CA ASP A 137 13.31 -7.93 14.86
C ASP A 137 13.31 -6.75 15.85
N GLY A 138 12.25 -5.92 15.82
CA GLY A 138 12.09 -4.76 16.69
C GLY A 138 12.93 -3.55 16.29
N SER A 139 13.59 -3.56 15.14
CA SER A 139 14.42 -2.46 14.66
C SER A 139 13.62 -1.34 13.96
N GLY A 140 12.35 -1.58 13.66
CA GLY A 140 11.45 -0.62 13.03
C GLY A 140 10.02 -0.68 13.53
N LYS A 141 9.35 0.47 13.54
CA LYS A 141 7.93 0.63 13.83
C LYS A 141 7.25 1.37 12.69
N THR A 142 6.10 0.91 12.25
CA THR A 142 5.39 1.50 11.12
C THR A 142 4.02 2.01 11.54
N GLY A 143 3.78 3.32 11.43
CA GLY A 143 2.46 3.92 11.61
C GLY A 143 1.58 3.69 10.38
N LEU A 144 0.31 3.32 10.59
CA LEU A 144 -0.69 3.26 9.52
C LEU A 144 -1.44 4.59 9.50
N LEU A 145 -1.22 5.37 8.44
CA LEU A 145 -1.92 6.61 8.18
C LEU A 145 -3.12 6.34 7.28
N SER A 146 -4.08 7.25 7.24
CA SER A 146 -5.23 7.13 6.35
C SER A 146 -5.41 8.36 5.47
N THR A 147 -5.90 8.15 4.25
CA THR A 147 -6.31 9.21 3.35
C THR A 147 -7.67 8.88 2.71
N PRO A 148 -8.58 9.87 2.55
CA PRO A 148 -9.79 9.70 1.76
C PRO A 148 -9.55 9.85 0.25
N SER A 149 -8.31 10.10 -0.18
CA SER A 149 -7.98 10.26 -1.58
C SER A 149 -8.34 9.02 -2.39
N ARG A 150 -8.79 9.24 -3.62
CA ARG A 150 -8.91 8.16 -4.59
C ARG A 150 -7.56 7.87 -5.21
N TRP A 151 -7.27 6.60 -5.35
CA TRP A 151 -6.15 6.14 -6.14
C TRP A 151 -6.64 5.66 -7.51
N PHE A 152 -5.92 5.98 -8.56
CA PHE A 152 -6.08 5.38 -9.87
C PHE A 152 -4.75 5.36 -10.64
N GLY A 153 -4.61 4.41 -11.56
CA GLY A 153 -3.39 4.24 -12.32
C GLY A 153 -3.64 3.47 -13.62
N VAL A 154 -2.57 3.30 -14.40
CA VAL A 154 -2.59 2.50 -15.62
C VAL A 154 -1.90 1.17 -15.32
N THR A 155 -2.67 0.15 -15.03
CA THR A 155 -2.19 -1.23 -14.90
C THR A 155 -2.30 -1.95 -16.24
N PHE A 156 -3.41 -1.73 -16.93
CA PHE A 156 -3.67 -2.28 -18.26
C PHE A 156 -3.79 -1.16 -19.29
N LYS A 157 -3.56 -1.50 -20.56
CA LYS A 157 -3.68 -0.53 -21.67
C LYS A 157 -5.07 0.10 -21.74
N GLU A 158 -6.07 -0.64 -21.36
CA GLU A 158 -7.49 -0.28 -21.32
C GLU A 158 -7.81 0.80 -20.27
N ASP A 159 -7.00 0.92 -19.21
CA ASP A 159 -7.18 1.93 -18.16
C ASP A 159 -6.83 3.34 -18.65
N ARG A 160 -5.93 3.44 -19.65
CA ARG A 160 -5.36 4.71 -20.11
C ARG A 160 -6.41 5.77 -20.50
N PRO A 161 -7.47 5.47 -21.28
CA PRO A 161 -8.47 6.47 -21.63
C PRO A 161 -9.18 7.07 -20.41
N GLY A 162 -9.52 6.24 -19.41
CA GLY A 162 -10.13 6.68 -18.16
C GLY A 162 -9.21 7.58 -17.34
N VAL A 163 -7.93 7.23 -17.26
CA VAL A 163 -6.92 8.03 -16.56
C VAL A 163 -6.72 9.40 -17.25
N VAL A 164 -6.65 9.43 -18.58
CA VAL A 164 -6.55 10.69 -19.35
C VAL A 164 -7.76 11.58 -19.11
N ALA A 165 -8.97 11.01 -19.14
CA ALA A 165 -10.20 11.76 -18.88
C ALA A 165 -10.23 12.34 -17.47
N LYS A 166 -9.76 11.61 -16.46
CA LYS A 166 -9.65 12.09 -15.06
C LYS A 166 -8.68 13.24 -14.92
N PHE A 167 -7.50 13.17 -15.55
CA PHE A 167 -6.55 14.28 -15.52
C PHE A 167 -7.09 15.52 -16.26
N GLN A 168 -7.83 15.34 -17.37
CA GLN A 168 -8.48 16.45 -18.04
C GLN A 168 -9.53 17.12 -17.15
N GLU A 169 -10.36 16.32 -16.47
CA GLU A 169 -11.33 16.82 -15.49
C GLU A 169 -10.67 17.66 -14.39
N PHE A 170 -9.53 17.21 -13.85
CA PHE A 170 -8.79 17.96 -12.83
C PHE A 170 -8.23 19.28 -13.39
N ALA A 171 -7.67 19.26 -14.60
CA ALA A 171 -7.18 20.47 -15.26
C ALA A 171 -8.30 21.49 -15.48
N ASP A 172 -9.49 21.03 -15.90
CA ASP A 172 -10.67 21.88 -16.13
C ASP A 172 -11.20 22.48 -14.81
N GLN A 173 -11.02 21.77 -13.70
CA GLN A 173 -11.38 22.24 -12.33
C GLN A 173 -10.29 23.07 -11.67
N GLY A 174 -9.12 23.23 -12.28
CA GLY A 174 -7.98 23.94 -11.71
C GLY A 174 -7.30 23.24 -10.52
N ILE A 175 -7.36 21.91 -10.49
CA ILE A 175 -6.78 21.04 -9.46
C ILE A 175 -5.39 20.56 -9.90
#